data_c1107e74ad4abfbaa6ee62e6b977b99a
#
_entry.id   c1107e74ad4abfbaa6ee62e6b977b99a
#
_cell.length_a   1.000
_cell.length_b   1.000
_cell.length_c   1.000
_cell.angle_alpha   90.00
_cell.angle_beta   90.00
_cell.angle_gamma   90.00
#
_symmetry.space_group_name_H-M   'P 1'
#
loop_
_entity.id
_entity.type
_entity.pdbx_description
1 polymer ?
#
loop_
_entity_poly.entity_id
_entity_poly.type
_entity_poly.pdbx_seq_one_letter_code
_entity_poly.pdbx_strand_id
1 'polypeptide(L)'
;MDMVKENILTKEEAILKVEPSSINKLLNGDFDEKFLKEAVFLTKGLAASSGVAVGRIMFDSKKVKIREKTILVREETSPEDLQGMTLAQGIVTLKGGATSHGAVVARGMGKCCVTGCSEIKIDEIKRTMTVGEYVLKEGDFISVSGHTGEIFLGKIPLKENSFSDELKEFISWAADVKRMEVRMNADTPEDAKQGKSFGAAGIGLCRTEHMFFKHDKIWAIRDFILSDRGEEKKKSLKKLFELQKKDFLEILEILDGSEVNVRLLDPPVHEFLPKTKEDREKMAEILGKPVEEIEIRIRKLKDENPMLGHRGCRLGVSYPELYRMQGKAIMEAAYECSKKGIKVHPEIMIPFIMEAKELAYLKKEIEEEIEILFEEIGERVEYKLGTMIEIPRACLLADEIAEHADFFSFGTNDLTQMSMGLSRDDSVKFLDDYREKGIWEGEPFYSIDTKSVTKLVKIALDNAKPVKPDLKIGVCGEHGGDPKSIEFFENNNFDYISCSPFRIPTAILAAAQAYLRKEK
;
A
#
# COMPACT_ATOMS: atom_id res chain seq x y z
N MET A 1 20.58 -13.96 19.85
CA MET A 1 20.64 -13.15 21.09
C MET A 1 21.67 -13.72 22.05
N ASP A 2 21.57 -14.99 22.48
CA ASP A 2 22.44 -15.59 23.47
C ASP A 2 23.93 -15.55 23.09
N MET A 3 24.26 -15.84 21.83
CA MET A 3 25.64 -15.73 21.34
C MET A 3 26.24 -14.31 21.47
N VAL A 4 25.42 -13.27 21.42
CA VAL A 4 25.89 -11.89 21.66
C VAL A 4 26.07 -11.65 23.16
N LYS A 5 25.16 -12.15 24.01
CA LYS A 5 25.28 -12.07 25.47
C LYS A 5 26.51 -12.83 26.01
N GLU A 6 26.86 -13.92 25.33
CA GLU A 6 28.04 -14.74 25.62
C GLU A 6 29.34 -14.23 24.98
N ASN A 7 29.31 -13.07 24.29
CA ASN A 7 30.41 -12.48 23.52
C ASN A 7 31.01 -13.40 22.43
N ILE A 8 30.21 -14.31 21.87
CA ILE A 8 30.62 -15.18 20.76
C ILE A 8 30.48 -14.43 19.41
N LEU A 9 29.49 -13.53 19.31
CA LEU A 9 29.24 -12.68 18.14
C LEU A 9 29.11 -11.23 18.59
N THR A 10 29.49 -10.31 17.72
CA THR A 10 29.06 -8.90 17.85
C THR A 10 27.60 -8.73 17.42
N LYS A 11 26.99 -7.58 17.72
CA LYS A 11 25.63 -7.25 17.24
C LYS A 11 25.57 -7.23 15.72
N GLU A 12 26.57 -6.64 15.07
CA GLU A 12 26.68 -6.54 13.62
C GLU A 12 26.82 -7.92 12.96
N GLU A 13 27.62 -8.80 13.57
CA GLU A 13 27.73 -10.19 13.09
C GLU A 13 26.42 -10.96 13.24
N ALA A 14 25.70 -10.75 14.34
CA ALA A 14 24.40 -11.37 14.56
C ALA A 14 23.35 -10.85 13.55
N ILE A 15 23.33 -9.54 13.28
CA ILE A 15 22.48 -8.92 12.25
C ILE A 15 22.73 -9.58 10.89
N LEU A 16 23.99 -9.75 10.48
CA LEU A 16 24.36 -10.32 9.19
C LEU A 16 24.00 -11.81 9.03
N LYS A 17 23.83 -12.55 10.13
CA LYS A 17 23.54 -13.99 10.11
C LYS A 17 22.06 -14.34 10.07
N VAL A 18 21.16 -13.40 10.40
CA VAL A 18 19.72 -13.68 10.42
C VAL A 18 19.12 -13.40 9.06
N GLU A 19 18.44 -14.39 8.50
CA GLU A 19 17.72 -14.24 7.23
C GLU A 19 16.51 -13.30 7.42
N PRO A 20 16.39 -12.17 6.66
CA PRO A 20 15.29 -11.22 6.84
C PRO A 20 13.90 -11.85 6.70
N SER A 21 13.75 -12.83 5.81
CA SER A 21 12.49 -13.55 5.60
C SER A 21 12.01 -14.31 6.83
N SER A 22 12.91 -14.69 7.74
CA SER A 22 12.56 -15.37 8.98
C SER A 22 11.79 -14.49 9.96
N ILE A 23 12.03 -13.18 9.93
CA ILE A 23 11.31 -12.20 10.76
C ILE A 23 9.80 -12.23 10.46
N ASN A 24 9.42 -12.33 9.19
CA ASN A 24 8.00 -12.40 8.80
C ASN A 24 7.30 -13.63 9.41
N LYS A 25 7.99 -14.76 9.54
CA LYS A 25 7.43 -15.96 10.18
C LYS A 25 7.16 -15.72 11.66
N LEU A 26 8.08 -15.03 12.35
CA LEU A 26 7.93 -14.70 13.77
C LEU A 26 6.79 -13.69 14.01
N LEU A 27 6.55 -12.77 13.08
CA LEU A 27 5.51 -11.73 13.22
C LEU A 27 4.10 -12.24 12.89
N ASN A 28 3.98 -13.17 11.94
CA ASN A 28 2.69 -13.59 11.38
C ASN A 28 1.96 -14.68 12.19
N GLY A 29 2.50 -15.06 13.35
CA GLY A 29 1.88 -16.04 14.21
C GLY A 29 2.08 -17.49 13.79
N ASP A 30 1.80 -18.35 14.74
CA ASP A 30 1.75 -19.79 14.51
C ASP A 30 0.59 -20.41 15.29
N PHE A 31 0.22 -21.62 14.94
CA PHE A 31 -0.73 -22.38 15.74
C PHE A 31 -0.07 -22.89 17.03
N ASP A 32 -0.88 -23.03 18.08
CA ASP A 32 -0.42 -23.73 19.29
C ASP A 32 -0.12 -25.20 18.94
N GLU A 33 1.14 -25.61 19.13
CA GLU A 33 1.63 -26.93 18.73
C GLU A 33 0.88 -28.09 19.40
N LYS A 34 0.31 -27.88 20.58
CA LYS A 34 -0.45 -28.92 21.29
C LYS A 34 -1.73 -29.22 20.54
N PHE A 35 -2.45 -28.17 20.15
CA PHE A 35 -3.72 -28.29 19.41
C PHE A 35 -3.51 -28.66 17.94
N LEU A 36 -2.38 -28.24 17.35
CA LEU A 36 -2.05 -28.58 15.98
C LEU A 36 -1.84 -30.10 15.80
N LYS A 37 -1.24 -30.77 16.79
CA LYS A 37 -1.03 -32.24 16.74
C LYS A 37 -2.32 -33.05 16.75
N GLU A 38 -3.38 -32.51 17.31
CA GLU A 38 -4.71 -33.14 17.42
C GLU A 38 -5.66 -32.67 16.31
N ALA A 39 -5.24 -31.71 15.49
CA ALA A 39 -6.07 -31.09 14.46
C ALA A 39 -6.33 -32.04 13.29
N VAL A 40 -7.57 -32.02 12.79
CA VAL A 40 -7.94 -32.78 11.60
C VAL A 40 -7.44 -32.04 10.36
N PHE A 41 -6.48 -32.63 9.69
CA PHE A 41 -5.98 -32.14 8.41
C PHE A 41 -7.03 -32.36 7.32
N LEU A 42 -7.31 -31.32 6.54
CA LEU A 42 -8.25 -31.36 5.42
C LEU A 42 -7.54 -31.52 4.08
N THR A 43 -6.66 -30.58 3.77
CA THR A 43 -5.92 -30.55 2.50
C THR A 43 -4.72 -29.61 2.58
N LYS A 44 -3.94 -29.59 1.50
CA LYS A 44 -2.78 -28.73 1.33
C LYS A 44 -2.78 -28.07 -0.04
N GLY A 45 -2.51 -26.76 -0.06
CA GLY A 45 -2.24 -25.98 -1.25
C GLY A 45 -0.84 -25.39 -1.24
N LEU A 46 -0.61 -24.43 -2.12
CA LEU A 46 0.62 -23.65 -2.16
C LEU A 46 0.57 -22.56 -1.08
N ALA A 47 1.61 -22.49 -0.25
CA ALA A 47 1.84 -21.42 0.71
C ALA A 47 2.15 -20.11 -0.03
N ALA A 48 1.12 -19.32 -0.31
CA ALA A 48 1.23 -18.13 -1.18
C ALA A 48 1.55 -16.86 -0.40
N SER A 49 1.07 -16.74 0.84
CA SER A 49 1.41 -15.65 1.75
C SER A 49 1.44 -16.17 3.19
N SER A 50 2.53 -15.86 3.88
CA SER A 50 2.82 -16.34 5.24
C SER A 50 1.76 -15.91 6.27
N GLY A 51 1.73 -16.62 7.40
CA GLY A 51 0.83 -16.39 8.52
C GLY A 51 -0.13 -17.53 8.76
N VAL A 52 -0.91 -17.42 9.82
CA VAL A 52 -1.98 -18.34 10.15
C VAL A 52 -3.30 -17.60 10.28
N ALA A 53 -4.38 -18.22 9.88
CA ALA A 53 -5.71 -17.63 9.97
C ALA A 53 -6.72 -18.64 10.50
N VAL A 54 -7.61 -18.19 11.37
CA VAL A 54 -8.71 -18.97 11.90
C VAL A 54 -10.00 -18.19 11.70
N GLY A 55 -10.95 -18.77 10.99
CA GLY A 55 -12.19 -18.05 10.70
C GLY A 55 -13.28 -18.94 10.12
N ARG A 56 -14.44 -18.32 9.94
CA ARG A 56 -15.59 -18.94 9.29
C ARG A 56 -15.43 -18.92 7.77
N ILE A 57 -15.75 -20.01 7.12
CA ILE A 57 -15.80 -20.09 5.66
C ILE A 57 -16.79 -19.07 5.11
N MET A 58 -16.37 -18.32 4.12
CA MET A 58 -17.18 -17.38 3.35
C MET A 58 -16.87 -17.54 1.87
N PHE A 59 -17.90 -17.79 1.04
CA PHE A 59 -17.73 -17.95 -0.40
C PHE A 59 -18.01 -16.65 -1.19
N ASP A 60 -18.64 -15.66 -0.57
CA ASP A 60 -19.01 -14.41 -1.19
C ASP A 60 -18.23 -13.24 -0.55
N SER A 61 -17.31 -12.65 -1.31
CA SER A 61 -16.48 -11.54 -0.84
C SER A 61 -17.28 -10.32 -0.36
N LYS A 62 -18.47 -10.09 -0.94
CA LYS A 62 -19.37 -8.98 -0.57
C LYS A 62 -20.01 -9.15 0.80
N LYS A 63 -20.01 -10.36 1.34
CA LYS A 63 -20.62 -10.69 2.65
C LYS A 63 -19.61 -10.72 3.79
N VAL A 64 -18.32 -10.60 3.50
CA VAL A 64 -17.28 -10.50 4.53
C VAL A 64 -17.45 -9.20 5.32
N LYS A 65 -17.49 -9.28 6.66
CA LYS A 65 -17.71 -8.13 7.54
C LYS A 65 -16.52 -7.88 8.46
N ILE A 66 -16.26 -6.61 8.76
CA ILE A 66 -15.12 -6.13 9.56
C ILE A 66 -14.95 -6.81 10.92
N ARG A 67 -16.05 -7.20 11.57
CA ARG A 67 -16.03 -7.77 12.95
C ARG A 67 -16.12 -9.29 12.99
N GLU A 68 -16.22 -9.95 11.86
CA GLU A 68 -16.33 -11.41 11.78
C GLU A 68 -14.98 -12.00 11.35
N LYS A 69 -14.47 -12.98 12.11
CA LYS A 69 -13.28 -13.73 11.71
C LYS A 69 -13.67 -14.70 10.59
N THR A 70 -13.39 -14.32 9.34
CA THR A 70 -13.75 -15.09 8.15
C THR A 70 -12.52 -15.50 7.36
N ILE A 71 -12.60 -16.67 6.72
CA ILE A 71 -11.70 -17.13 5.67
C ILE A 71 -12.46 -17.06 4.34
N LEU A 72 -11.99 -16.24 3.42
CA LEU A 72 -12.55 -16.16 2.08
C LEU A 72 -12.09 -17.36 1.26
N VAL A 73 -13.02 -18.17 0.78
CA VAL A 73 -12.74 -19.37 -0.03
C VAL A 73 -13.37 -19.18 -1.41
N ARG A 74 -12.53 -19.17 -2.45
CA ARG A 74 -12.95 -18.93 -3.84
C ARG A 74 -12.33 -19.92 -4.79
N GLU A 75 -12.94 -20.15 -5.96
CA GLU A 75 -12.22 -20.86 -7.04
C GLU A 75 -10.98 -20.09 -7.46
N GLU A 76 -11.16 -18.82 -7.78
CA GLU A 76 -10.14 -17.81 -8.04
C GLU A 76 -10.62 -16.48 -7.47
N THR A 77 -9.70 -15.58 -7.13
CA THR A 77 -10.05 -14.22 -6.75
C THR A 77 -9.89 -13.27 -7.93
N SER A 78 -10.75 -12.26 -7.97
CA SER A 78 -10.76 -11.20 -8.96
C SER A 78 -10.59 -9.83 -8.27
N PRO A 79 -10.32 -8.75 -9.01
CA PRO A 79 -10.29 -7.39 -8.45
C PRO A 79 -11.58 -6.99 -7.70
N GLU A 80 -12.72 -7.59 -8.06
CA GLU A 80 -14.00 -7.35 -7.37
C GLU A 80 -14.02 -7.93 -5.94
N ASP A 81 -13.18 -8.92 -5.66
CA ASP A 81 -13.06 -9.55 -4.35
C ASP A 81 -12.20 -8.75 -3.36
N LEU A 82 -11.50 -7.70 -3.83
CA LEU A 82 -10.51 -6.94 -3.06
C LEU A 82 -11.02 -6.48 -1.70
N GLN A 83 -12.25 -5.97 -1.64
CA GLN A 83 -12.86 -5.53 -0.39
C GLN A 83 -13.05 -6.69 0.59
N GLY A 84 -13.55 -7.82 0.12
CA GLY A 84 -13.71 -9.03 0.94
C GLY A 84 -12.37 -9.61 1.39
N MET A 85 -11.37 -9.60 0.52
CA MET A 85 -10.00 -10.03 0.85
C MET A 85 -9.39 -9.13 1.93
N THR A 86 -9.62 -7.82 1.87
CA THR A 86 -9.16 -6.87 2.88
C THR A 86 -9.76 -7.15 4.26
N LEU A 87 -11.02 -7.54 4.32
CA LEU A 87 -11.75 -7.79 5.56
C LEU A 87 -11.54 -9.20 6.13
N ALA A 88 -11.25 -10.18 5.28
CA ALA A 88 -11.01 -11.57 5.69
C ALA A 88 -9.72 -11.71 6.52
N GLN A 89 -9.68 -12.71 7.41
CA GLN A 89 -8.48 -13.09 8.16
C GLN A 89 -7.49 -13.87 7.30
N GLY A 90 -7.99 -14.64 6.34
CA GLY A 90 -7.18 -15.41 5.42
C GLY A 90 -7.94 -15.71 4.13
N ILE A 91 -7.21 -16.15 3.13
CA ILE A 91 -7.70 -16.39 1.77
C ILE A 91 -7.28 -17.78 1.34
N VAL A 92 -8.22 -18.53 0.78
CA VAL A 92 -7.99 -19.85 0.18
C VAL A 92 -8.54 -19.84 -1.23
N THR A 93 -7.74 -20.24 -2.21
CA THR A 93 -8.20 -20.41 -3.59
C THR A 93 -7.93 -21.83 -4.10
N LEU A 94 -8.87 -22.32 -4.92
CA LEU A 94 -8.78 -23.67 -5.49
C LEU A 94 -7.79 -23.69 -6.66
N LYS A 95 -7.74 -22.62 -7.42
CA LYS A 95 -6.86 -22.40 -8.57
C LYS A 95 -5.86 -21.29 -8.28
N GLY A 96 -4.83 -21.18 -9.09
CA GLY A 96 -3.81 -20.17 -9.02
C GLY A 96 -2.54 -20.60 -8.30
N GLY A 97 -1.44 -19.98 -8.68
CA GLY A 97 -0.09 -20.20 -8.13
C GLY A 97 0.34 -19.06 -7.20
N ALA A 98 1.64 -19.02 -6.88
CA ALA A 98 2.26 -17.96 -6.06
C ALA A 98 2.12 -16.56 -6.65
N THR A 99 1.81 -16.45 -7.91
CA THR A 99 1.69 -15.20 -8.69
C THR A 99 0.26 -14.85 -9.05
N SER A 100 -0.72 -15.69 -8.64
CA SER A 100 -2.13 -15.39 -8.85
C SER A 100 -2.55 -14.08 -8.17
N HIS A 101 -3.61 -13.45 -8.66
CA HIS A 101 -4.17 -12.22 -8.08
C HIS A 101 -4.34 -12.34 -6.56
N GLY A 102 -4.94 -13.43 -6.08
CA GLY A 102 -5.13 -13.68 -4.65
C GLY A 102 -3.83 -13.73 -3.85
N ALA A 103 -2.81 -14.40 -4.39
CA ALA A 103 -1.51 -14.53 -3.75
C ALA A 103 -0.77 -13.20 -3.64
N VAL A 104 -0.77 -12.41 -4.72
CA VAL A 104 -0.08 -11.10 -4.79
C VAL A 104 -0.75 -10.10 -3.85
N VAL A 105 -2.09 -10.00 -3.94
CA VAL A 105 -2.88 -9.09 -3.10
C VAL A 105 -2.76 -9.47 -1.62
N ALA A 106 -2.88 -10.76 -1.28
CA ALA A 106 -2.75 -11.23 0.10
C ALA A 106 -1.37 -10.91 0.69
N ARG A 107 -0.29 -11.10 -0.08
CA ARG A 107 1.07 -10.71 0.34
C ARG A 107 1.22 -9.22 0.55
N GLY A 108 0.68 -8.40 -0.35
CA GLY A 108 0.67 -6.95 -0.20
C GLY A 108 -0.06 -6.50 1.08
N MET A 109 -1.12 -7.21 1.46
CA MET A 109 -1.91 -6.96 2.67
C MET A 109 -1.35 -7.63 3.93
N GLY A 110 -0.28 -8.42 3.85
CA GLY A 110 0.24 -9.21 4.97
C GLY A 110 -0.73 -10.28 5.48
N LYS A 111 -1.64 -10.78 4.63
CA LYS A 111 -2.68 -11.75 5.01
C LYS A 111 -2.27 -13.18 4.65
N CYS A 112 -2.62 -14.11 5.54
CA CYS A 112 -2.48 -15.53 5.28
C CYS A 112 -3.18 -15.93 3.98
N CYS A 113 -2.48 -16.61 3.07
CA CYS A 113 -3.05 -17.07 1.81
C CYS A 113 -2.51 -18.42 1.40
N VAL A 114 -3.43 -19.31 1.03
CA VAL A 114 -3.13 -20.61 0.44
C VAL A 114 -3.86 -20.70 -0.89
N THR A 115 -3.12 -21.02 -1.96
CA THR A 115 -3.65 -21.11 -3.33
C THR A 115 -3.48 -22.50 -3.91
N GLY A 116 -4.18 -22.80 -5.00
CA GLY A 116 -4.03 -24.08 -5.69
C GLY A 116 -4.53 -25.30 -4.91
N CYS A 117 -5.55 -25.13 -4.06
CA CYS A 117 -6.16 -26.20 -3.28
C CYS A 117 -7.11 -27.04 -4.16
N SER A 118 -6.57 -27.77 -5.13
CA SER A 118 -7.34 -28.47 -6.17
C SER A 118 -8.22 -29.62 -5.65
N GLU A 119 -7.98 -30.11 -4.43
CA GLU A 119 -8.81 -31.14 -3.78
C GLU A 119 -10.13 -30.57 -3.22
N ILE A 120 -10.22 -29.25 -3.06
CA ILE A 120 -11.45 -28.60 -2.61
C ILE A 120 -12.42 -28.49 -3.79
N LYS A 121 -13.69 -28.81 -3.55
CA LYS A 121 -14.80 -28.58 -4.49
C LYS A 121 -15.80 -27.66 -3.83
N ILE A 122 -16.16 -26.55 -4.49
CA ILE A 122 -17.17 -25.59 -4.02
C ILE A 122 -18.47 -25.82 -4.77
N ASP A 123 -19.58 -25.91 -4.02
CA ASP A 123 -20.95 -25.82 -4.54
C ASP A 123 -21.50 -24.45 -4.13
N GLU A 124 -21.47 -23.50 -5.05
CA GLU A 124 -21.91 -22.10 -4.77
C GLU A 124 -23.41 -22.02 -4.48
N ILE A 125 -24.23 -22.93 -5.05
CA ILE A 125 -25.68 -22.94 -4.85
C ILE A 125 -26.01 -23.42 -3.43
N LYS A 126 -25.41 -24.53 -3.01
CA LYS A 126 -25.59 -25.08 -1.67
C LYS A 126 -24.75 -24.39 -0.60
N ARG A 127 -23.83 -23.53 -1.03
CA ARG A 127 -22.87 -22.85 -0.15
C ARG A 127 -22.09 -23.84 0.71
N THR A 128 -21.49 -24.84 0.05
CA THR A 128 -20.69 -25.87 0.71
C THR A 128 -19.36 -26.05 0.01
N MET A 129 -18.35 -26.45 0.76
CA MET A 129 -17.12 -27.00 0.21
C MET A 129 -16.94 -28.46 0.63
N THR A 130 -16.45 -29.27 -0.26
CA THR A 130 -16.17 -30.69 -0.03
C THR A 130 -14.68 -30.95 -0.19
N VAL A 131 -14.08 -31.66 0.79
CA VAL A 131 -12.69 -32.08 0.79
C VAL A 131 -12.63 -33.52 1.28
N GLY A 132 -12.29 -34.46 0.40
CA GLY A 132 -12.36 -35.88 0.74
C GLY A 132 -13.76 -36.29 1.21
N GLU A 133 -13.88 -36.79 2.44
CA GLU A 133 -15.14 -37.17 3.08
C GLU A 133 -15.85 -36.02 3.84
N TYR A 134 -15.18 -34.87 4.00
CA TYR A 134 -15.70 -33.74 4.76
C TYR A 134 -16.52 -32.81 3.88
N VAL A 135 -17.73 -32.49 4.33
CA VAL A 135 -18.62 -31.49 3.72
C VAL A 135 -18.82 -30.35 4.71
N LEU A 136 -18.27 -29.19 4.40
CA LEU A 136 -18.31 -27.98 5.23
C LEU A 136 -19.26 -26.95 4.62
N LYS A 137 -20.02 -26.27 5.47
CA LYS A 137 -20.96 -25.23 5.06
C LYS A 137 -20.36 -23.84 5.27
N GLU A 138 -20.91 -22.86 4.58
CA GLU A 138 -20.63 -21.47 4.87
C GLU A 138 -20.90 -21.18 6.36
N GLY A 139 -19.95 -20.57 7.04
CA GLY A 139 -20.00 -20.30 8.48
C GLY A 139 -19.30 -21.34 9.36
N ASP A 140 -18.96 -22.52 8.85
CA ASP A 140 -18.11 -23.48 9.57
C ASP A 140 -16.69 -22.93 9.72
N PHE A 141 -15.99 -23.34 10.79
CA PHE A 141 -14.64 -22.88 11.04
C PHE A 141 -13.60 -23.75 10.38
N ILE A 142 -12.61 -23.09 9.80
CA ILE A 142 -11.34 -23.70 9.36
C ILE A 142 -10.16 -22.90 9.89
N SER A 143 -9.02 -23.57 9.98
CA SER A 143 -7.73 -23.00 10.31
C SER A 143 -6.79 -23.18 9.13
N VAL A 144 -6.07 -22.14 8.72
CA VAL A 144 -5.25 -22.09 7.51
C VAL A 144 -3.83 -21.66 7.87
N SER A 145 -2.83 -22.43 7.43
CA SER A 145 -1.41 -22.10 7.56
C SER A 145 -0.85 -21.62 6.22
N GLY A 146 -0.62 -20.33 6.09
CA GLY A 146 0.11 -19.77 4.96
C GLY A 146 1.62 -20.03 5.00
N HIS A 147 2.15 -20.62 6.10
CA HIS A 147 3.54 -21.06 6.19
C HIS A 147 3.76 -22.41 5.50
N THR A 148 2.83 -23.35 5.71
CA THR A 148 2.94 -24.74 5.23
C THR A 148 2.01 -25.04 4.06
N GLY A 149 1.01 -24.20 3.82
CA GLY A 149 -0.06 -24.41 2.85
C GLY A 149 -1.17 -25.34 3.35
N GLU A 150 -1.16 -25.72 4.62
CA GLU A 150 -2.09 -26.70 5.21
C GLU A 150 -3.37 -26.04 5.69
N ILE A 151 -4.48 -26.76 5.52
CA ILE A 151 -5.83 -26.37 5.95
C ILE A 151 -6.37 -27.44 6.88
N PHE A 152 -6.90 -27.00 8.02
CA PHE A 152 -7.40 -27.87 9.09
C PHE A 152 -8.87 -27.58 9.39
N LEU A 153 -9.58 -28.62 9.82
CA LEU A 153 -10.97 -28.50 10.29
C LEU A 153 -11.03 -27.81 11.65
N GLY A 154 -11.97 -26.88 11.79
CA GLY A 154 -12.29 -26.26 13.07
C GLY A 154 -11.33 -25.12 13.46
N LYS A 155 -11.32 -24.81 14.76
CA LYS A 155 -10.53 -23.72 15.34
C LYS A 155 -9.30 -24.28 16.02
N ILE A 156 -8.14 -23.98 15.50
CA ILE A 156 -6.88 -24.21 16.22
C ILE A 156 -6.52 -22.91 16.95
N PRO A 157 -6.28 -22.95 18.26
CA PRO A 157 -5.79 -21.79 18.99
C PRO A 157 -4.50 -21.27 18.39
N LEU A 158 -4.37 -19.94 18.31
CA LEU A 158 -3.14 -19.30 17.89
C LEU A 158 -2.22 -19.19 19.11
N LYS A 159 -0.94 -19.44 18.89
CA LYS A 159 0.09 -19.06 19.85
C LYS A 159 0.03 -17.55 20.00
N GLU A 160 -0.06 -17.02 21.23
CA GLU A 160 -0.03 -15.57 21.42
C GLU A 160 1.27 -15.03 20.84
N ASN A 161 1.15 -14.37 19.72
CA ASN A 161 2.26 -13.64 19.14
C ASN A 161 2.29 -12.25 19.74
N SER A 162 3.23 -12.08 20.60
CA SER A 162 3.78 -10.76 20.86
C SER A 162 5.03 -10.59 19.99
N PHE A 163 5.19 -9.45 19.39
CA PHE A 163 6.49 -8.92 18.98
C PHE A 163 7.35 -9.01 20.27
N SER A 164 8.04 -10.15 20.42
CA SER A 164 8.67 -10.50 21.68
C SER A 164 9.70 -9.44 22.05
N ASP A 165 9.94 -9.24 23.33
CA ASP A 165 10.92 -8.23 23.75
C ASP A 165 12.31 -8.53 23.20
N GLU A 166 12.63 -9.80 23.00
CA GLU A 166 13.86 -10.23 22.33
C GLU A 166 13.89 -9.85 20.85
N LEU A 167 12.79 -10.00 20.14
CA LEU A 167 12.71 -9.58 18.73
C LEU A 167 12.76 -8.05 18.62
N LYS A 168 12.12 -7.32 19.53
CA LYS A 168 12.20 -5.85 19.60
C LYS A 168 13.64 -5.40 19.84
N GLU A 169 14.32 -6.04 20.79
CA GLU A 169 15.73 -5.76 21.09
C GLU A 169 16.62 -6.04 19.86
N PHE A 170 16.43 -7.18 19.20
CA PHE A 170 17.18 -7.51 17.98
C PHE A 170 16.95 -6.51 16.84
N ILE A 171 15.67 -6.12 16.60
CA ILE A 171 15.34 -5.12 15.60
C ILE A 171 15.87 -3.73 15.97
N SER A 172 15.94 -3.40 17.28
CA SER A 172 16.56 -2.13 17.70
C SER A 172 18.05 -2.08 17.35
N TRP A 173 18.80 -3.19 17.50
CA TRP A 173 20.20 -3.24 17.06
C TRP A 173 20.34 -2.96 15.56
N ALA A 174 19.45 -3.53 14.74
CA ALA A 174 19.43 -3.26 13.31
C ALA A 174 19.03 -1.80 13.00
N ALA A 175 18.09 -1.23 13.76
CA ALA A 175 17.68 0.16 13.62
C ALA A 175 18.80 1.15 13.95
N ASP A 176 19.66 0.84 14.92
CA ASP A 176 20.80 1.68 15.31
C ASP A 176 21.91 1.69 14.23
N VAL A 177 22.04 0.61 13.47
CA VAL A 177 23.10 0.44 12.47
C VAL A 177 22.72 0.96 11.09
N LYS A 178 21.45 0.80 10.68
CA LYS A 178 21.01 1.21 9.34
C LYS A 178 21.20 2.72 9.11
N ARG A 179 21.61 3.11 7.90
CA ARG A 179 21.66 4.50 7.45
C ARG A 179 20.30 4.97 6.94
N MET A 180 19.72 4.19 6.05
CA MET A 180 18.47 4.51 5.35
C MET A 180 17.26 4.44 6.30
N GLU A 181 16.39 5.43 6.27
CA GLU A 181 15.13 5.38 7.03
C GLU A 181 14.20 4.29 6.49
N VAL A 182 13.50 3.63 7.39
CA VAL A 182 12.42 2.70 7.05
C VAL A 182 11.11 3.32 7.47
N ARG A 183 10.31 3.74 6.49
CA ARG A 183 9.00 4.34 6.65
C ARG A 183 7.90 3.34 6.30
N MET A 184 6.68 3.65 6.66
CA MET A 184 5.51 2.82 6.35
C MET A 184 4.67 3.42 5.21
N ASN A 185 3.97 2.54 4.49
CA ASN A 185 2.79 2.88 3.70
C ASN A 185 1.57 2.75 4.62
N ALA A 186 0.90 3.85 4.95
CA ALA A 186 -0.22 3.86 5.87
C ALA A 186 -1.28 4.87 5.42
N ASP A 187 -2.50 4.41 5.27
CA ASP A 187 -3.64 5.17 4.78
C ASP A 187 -4.72 5.36 5.86
N THR A 188 -4.51 4.73 7.04
CA THR A 188 -5.43 4.79 8.19
C THR A 188 -4.67 5.02 9.50
N PRO A 189 -5.36 5.57 10.53
CA PRO A 189 -4.78 5.69 11.87
C PRO A 189 -4.33 4.34 12.46
N GLU A 190 -5.03 3.26 12.14
CA GLU A 190 -4.71 1.90 12.58
C GLU A 190 -3.37 1.45 12.00
N ASP A 191 -3.17 1.63 10.68
CA ASP A 191 -1.90 1.31 10.00
C ASP A 191 -0.75 2.14 10.58
N ALA A 192 -0.98 3.44 10.83
CA ALA A 192 0.00 4.35 11.40
C ALA A 192 0.45 3.90 12.81
N LYS A 193 -0.51 3.53 13.69
CA LYS A 193 -0.23 2.99 15.03
C LYS A 193 0.59 1.71 14.94
N GLN A 194 0.20 0.80 14.05
CA GLN A 194 0.88 -0.47 13.88
C GLN A 194 2.31 -0.30 13.37
N GLY A 195 2.51 0.48 12.30
CA GLY A 195 3.85 0.71 11.78
C GLY A 195 4.77 1.41 12.77
N LYS A 196 4.24 2.39 13.54
CA LYS A 196 4.99 3.03 14.64
C LYS A 196 5.40 2.01 15.70
N SER A 197 4.52 1.08 16.07
CA SER A 197 4.82 0.01 17.03
C SER A 197 5.90 -0.95 16.55
N PHE A 198 6.09 -1.09 15.23
CA PHE A 198 7.13 -1.89 14.61
C PHE A 198 8.43 -1.11 14.34
N GLY A 199 8.50 0.16 14.72
CA GLY A 199 9.70 0.98 14.58
C GLY A 199 9.84 1.75 13.28
N ALA A 200 8.74 1.99 12.56
CA ALA A 200 8.76 2.87 11.39
C ALA A 200 9.15 4.30 11.77
N ALA A 201 10.02 4.93 10.98
CA ALA A 201 10.49 6.29 11.18
C ALA A 201 9.44 7.36 10.81
N GLY A 202 8.44 7.00 10.01
CA GLY A 202 7.39 7.89 9.55
C GLY A 202 6.52 7.23 8.47
N ILE A 203 5.75 8.02 7.75
CA ILE A 203 5.00 7.58 6.56
C ILE A 203 5.76 8.01 5.31
N GLY A 204 6.08 7.06 4.43
CA GLY A 204 6.65 7.32 3.11
C GLY A 204 5.60 7.35 2.00
N LEU A 205 4.39 6.84 2.27
CA LEU A 205 3.24 6.94 1.37
C LEU A 205 1.94 6.86 2.16
N CYS A 206 1.17 7.94 2.14
CA CYS A 206 -0.24 7.98 2.50
C CYS A 206 -1.05 8.26 1.23
N ARG A 207 -1.94 7.33 0.87
CA ARG A 207 -2.78 7.43 -0.33
C ARG A 207 -4.11 8.07 0.01
N THR A 208 -4.36 9.26 -0.51
CA THR A 208 -5.58 10.02 -0.18
C THR A 208 -6.85 9.40 -0.76
N GLU A 209 -6.75 8.61 -1.84
CA GLU A 209 -7.88 7.89 -2.41
C GLU A 209 -8.49 6.87 -1.46
N HIS A 210 -7.70 6.18 -0.66
CA HIS A 210 -8.19 5.17 0.28
C HIS A 210 -9.04 5.78 1.40
N MET A 211 -8.83 7.06 1.70
CA MET A 211 -9.66 7.81 2.64
C MET A 211 -11.09 7.98 2.14
N PHE A 212 -11.28 8.06 0.79
CA PHE A 212 -12.61 8.26 0.18
C PHE A 212 -13.43 6.98 0.03
N PHE A 213 -12.83 5.79 0.05
CA PHE A 213 -13.59 4.54 -0.09
C PHE A 213 -14.37 4.13 1.17
N LYS A 214 -14.23 4.83 2.30
CA LYS A 214 -15.07 4.60 3.48
C LYS A 214 -16.51 5.04 3.20
N HIS A 215 -17.49 4.26 3.72
CA HIS A 215 -18.92 4.27 3.35
C HIS A 215 -19.58 5.65 3.23
N ASP A 216 -19.22 6.61 4.07
CA ASP A 216 -19.84 7.95 4.05
C ASP A 216 -19.09 8.94 3.15
N LYS A 217 -17.81 8.72 2.92
CA LYS A 217 -16.93 9.64 2.18
C LYS A 217 -17.00 9.47 0.68
N ILE A 218 -17.31 8.25 0.22
CA ILE A 218 -17.48 7.96 -1.21
C ILE A 218 -18.54 8.84 -1.87
N TRP A 219 -19.60 9.18 -1.14
CA TRP A 219 -20.66 10.04 -1.66
C TRP A 219 -20.20 11.49 -1.83
N ALA A 220 -19.30 11.97 -0.98
CA ALA A 220 -18.76 13.33 -1.09
C ALA A 220 -17.86 13.50 -2.32
N ILE A 221 -16.99 12.52 -2.61
CA ILE A 221 -16.15 12.58 -3.83
C ILE A 221 -16.98 12.38 -5.10
N ARG A 222 -17.99 11.49 -5.07
CA ARG A 222 -18.96 11.33 -6.17
C ARG A 222 -19.74 12.61 -6.44
N ASP A 223 -20.17 13.30 -5.39
CA ASP A 223 -20.85 14.59 -5.47
C ASP A 223 -19.94 15.63 -6.14
N PHE A 224 -18.69 15.75 -5.73
CA PHE A 224 -17.72 16.65 -6.37
C PHE A 224 -17.50 16.33 -7.86
N ILE A 225 -17.32 15.04 -8.20
CA ILE A 225 -17.04 14.60 -9.58
C ILE A 225 -18.25 14.85 -10.50
N LEU A 226 -19.46 14.58 -10.00
CA LEU A 226 -20.70 14.62 -10.78
C LEU A 226 -21.47 15.96 -10.69
N SER A 227 -21.05 16.88 -9.80
CA SER A 227 -21.63 18.23 -9.72
C SER A 227 -21.28 19.08 -10.93
N ASP A 228 -22.15 20.03 -11.24
CA ASP A 228 -21.87 21.07 -12.23
C ASP A 228 -20.83 22.06 -11.72
N ARG A 229 -20.29 22.87 -12.63
CA ARG A 229 -19.39 23.98 -12.25
C ARG A 229 -20.17 25.03 -11.47
N GLY A 230 -19.51 25.70 -10.51
CA GLY A 230 -20.10 26.79 -9.73
C GLY A 230 -20.31 26.44 -8.25
N GLU A 231 -21.40 26.92 -7.66
CA GLU A 231 -21.63 26.83 -6.20
C GLU A 231 -21.83 25.40 -5.69
N GLU A 232 -22.44 24.52 -6.48
CA GLU A 232 -22.59 23.10 -6.11
C GLU A 232 -21.22 22.46 -5.89
N LYS A 233 -20.32 22.64 -6.86
CA LYS A 233 -18.96 22.07 -6.80
C LYS A 233 -18.15 22.63 -5.63
N LYS A 234 -18.29 23.93 -5.33
CA LYS A 234 -17.66 24.55 -4.16
C LYS A 234 -18.16 23.94 -2.84
N LYS A 235 -19.48 23.68 -2.74
CA LYS A 235 -20.08 23.05 -1.56
C LYS A 235 -19.55 21.62 -1.36
N SER A 236 -19.47 20.84 -2.43
CA SER A 236 -18.93 19.49 -2.40
C SER A 236 -17.45 19.49 -2.00
N LEU A 237 -16.66 20.44 -2.54
CA LEU A 237 -15.26 20.63 -2.21
C LEU A 237 -15.05 20.96 -0.72
N LYS A 238 -15.88 21.85 -0.15
CA LYS A 238 -15.85 22.16 1.28
C LYS A 238 -16.13 20.93 2.14
N LYS A 239 -17.08 20.09 1.75
CA LYS A 239 -17.36 18.85 2.45
C LYS A 239 -16.19 17.87 2.39
N LEU A 240 -15.54 17.75 1.24
CA LEU A 240 -14.33 16.93 1.08
C LEU A 240 -13.18 17.45 1.95
N PHE A 241 -12.98 18.75 2.01
CA PHE A 241 -11.99 19.40 2.85
C PHE A 241 -12.13 18.99 4.33
N GLU A 242 -13.31 19.15 4.90
CA GLU A 242 -13.56 18.80 6.32
C GLU A 242 -13.31 17.30 6.60
N LEU A 243 -13.68 16.43 5.67
CA LEU A 243 -13.46 15.01 5.80
C LEU A 243 -11.99 14.62 5.75
N GLN A 244 -11.23 15.19 4.81
CA GLN A 244 -9.80 14.90 4.67
C GLN A 244 -8.97 15.52 5.77
N LYS A 245 -9.26 16.77 6.15
CA LYS A 245 -8.60 17.43 7.28
C LYS A 245 -8.67 16.57 8.55
N LYS A 246 -9.83 16.01 8.83
CA LYS A 246 -9.99 15.10 9.98
C LYS A 246 -9.12 13.86 9.88
N ASP A 247 -9.03 13.23 8.71
CA ASP A 247 -8.18 12.04 8.51
C ASP A 247 -6.69 12.38 8.70
N PHE A 248 -6.25 13.50 8.15
CA PHE A 248 -4.87 13.96 8.31
C PHE A 248 -4.54 14.30 9.76
N LEU A 249 -5.46 14.94 10.47
CA LEU A 249 -5.30 15.26 11.89
C LEU A 249 -5.05 13.99 12.72
N GLU A 250 -5.90 12.95 12.53
CA GLU A 250 -5.77 11.68 13.25
C GLU A 250 -4.43 10.97 12.96
N ILE A 251 -3.94 11.03 11.72
CA ILE A 251 -2.65 10.44 11.33
C ILE A 251 -1.48 11.23 11.91
N LEU A 252 -1.49 12.56 11.78
CA LEU A 252 -0.43 13.43 12.26
C LEU A 252 -0.27 13.37 13.78
N GLU A 253 -1.37 13.30 14.54
CA GLU A 253 -1.34 13.13 16.00
C GLU A 253 -0.62 11.84 16.44
N ILE A 254 -0.77 10.76 15.67
CA ILE A 254 -0.10 9.49 15.98
C ILE A 254 1.41 9.60 15.73
N LEU A 255 1.82 10.37 14.72
CA LEU A 255 3.19 10.41 14.19
C LEU A 255 4.00 11.61 14.68
N ASP A 256 3.77 12.02 15.92
CA ASP A 256 4.50 13.11 16.58
C ASP A 256 6.03 13.00 16.34
N GLY A 257 6.61 14.02 15.73
CA GLY A 257 8.01 14.14 15.38
C GLY A 257 8.47 13.39 14.13
N SER A 258 7.55 12.69 13.42
CA SER A 258 7.89 11.90 12.23
C SER A 258 7.48 12.63 10.94
N GLU A 259 8.20 12.35 9.85
CA GLU A 259 7.81 12.83 8.52
C GLU A 259 6.62 12.04 7.98
N VAL A 260 5.66 12.75 7.39
CA VAL A 260 4.42 12.17 6.83
C VAL A 260 4.25 12.60 5.39
N ASN A 261 4.54 11.69 4.47
CA ASN A 261 4.41 11.92 3.04
C ASN A 261 3.00 11.58 2.57
N VAL A 262 2.28 12.59 2.10
CA VAL A 262 0.89 12.47 1.63
C VAL A 262 0.86 12.62 0.11
N ARG A 263 0.47 11.55 -0.58
CA ARG A 263 0.24 11.58 -2.02
C ARG A 263 -1.13 12.18 -2.31
N LEU A 264 -1.16 13.23 -3.12
CA LEU A 264 -2.40 13.81 -3.62
C LEU A 264 -3.15 12.82 -4.50
N LEU A 265 -4.44 13.06 -4.73
CA LEU A 265 -5.32 12.12 -5.42
C LEU A 265 -4.74 11.64 -6.76
N ASP A 266 -4.55 10.32 -6.88
CA ASP A 266 -3.91 9.71 -8.04
C ASP A 266 -4.88 8.96 -8.98
N PRO A 267 -5.82 8.11 -8.50
CA PRO A 267 -6.63 7.29 -9.40
C PRO A 267 -7.53 8.12 -10.32
N PRO A 268 -7.87 7.60 -11.49
CA PRO A 268 -8.84 8.24 -12.37
C PRO A 268 -10.20 8.40 -11.68
N VAL A 269 -10.88 9.49 -11.97
CA VAL A 269 -12.17 9.81 -11.34
C VAL A 269 -13.24 8.73 -11.52
N HIS A 270 -13.18 7.96 -12.59
CA HIS A 270 -14.16 6.90 -12.85
C HIS A 270 -14.11 5.75 -11.84
N GLU A 271 -13.01 5.57 -11.10
CA GLU A 271 -12.95 4.56 -10.03
C GLU A 271 -13.91 4.86 -8.89
N PHE A 272 -14.20 6.13 -8.65
CA PHE A 272 -15.15 6.58 -7.64
C PHE A 272 -16.60 6.58 -8.12
N LEU A 273 -16.84 6.49 -9.42
CA LEU A 273 -18.20 6.63 -10.00
C LEU A 273 -19.14 5.51 -9.54
N PRO A 274 -20.46 5.80 -9.46
CA PRO A 274 -21.48 4.81 -9.12
C PRO A 274 -21.48 3.63 -10.10
N LYS A 275 -21.23 2.41 -9.60
CA LYS A 275 -21.15 1.20 -10.43
C LYS A 275 -22.49 0.46 -10.52
N THR A 276 -23.27 0.42 -9.42
CA THR A 276 -24.56 -0.26 -9.35
C THR A 276 -25.71 0.67 -9.74
N LYS A 277 -26.87 0.09 -10.03
CA LYS A 277 -28.10 0.85 -10.32
C LYS A 277 -28.54 1.66 -9.11
N GLU A 278 -28.53 1.01 -7.94
CA GLU A 278 -28.88 1.61 -6.65
C GLU A 278 -28.00 2.82 -6.33
N ASP A 279 -26.70 2.71 -6.58
CA ASP A 279 -25.76 3.82 -6.40
C ASP A 279 -26.06 4.99 -7.31
N ARG A 280 -26.47 4.74 -8.57
CA ARG A 280 -26.85 5.80 -9.54
C ARG A 280 -28.14 6.48 -9.13
N GLU A 281 -29.13 5.73 -8.70
CA GLU A 281 -30.41 6.27 -8.20
C GLU A 281 -30.18 7.14 -6.96
N LYS A 282 -29.39 6.66 -6.01
CA LYS A 282 -29.01 7.45 -4.82
C LYS A 282 -28.23 8.72 -5.19
N MET A 283 -27.33 8.65 -6.18
CA MET A 283 -26.58 9.83 -6.61
C MET A 283 -27.48 10.85 -7.32
N ALA A 284 -28.47 10.37 -8.11
CA ALA A 284 -29.50 11.20 -8.73
C ALA A 284 -30.32 11.96 -7.66
N GLU A 285 -30.69 11.29 -6.56
CA GLU A 285 -31.38 11.91 -5.43
C GLU A 285 -30.50 12.98 -4.75
N ILE A 286 -29.22 12.67 -4.48
CA ILE A 286 -28.27 13.60 -3.83
C ILE A 286 -28.09 14.88 -4.68
N LEU A 287 -27.99 14.74 -5.99
CA LEU A 287 -27.76 15.87 -6.92
C LEU A 287 -29.06 16.53 -7.40
N GLY A 288 -30.23 15.94 -7.09
CA GLY A 288 -31.53 16.43 -7.58
C GLY A 288 -31.65 16.38 -9.11
N LYS A 289 -31.03 15.36 -9.77
CA LYS A 289 -30.96 15.22 -11.22
C LYS A 289 -31.55 13.90 -11.68
N PRO A 290 -32.04 13.82 -12.94
CA PRO A 290 -32.49 12.53 -13.51
C PRO A 290 -31.36 11.50 -13.57
N VAL A 291 -31.68 10.22 -13.36
CA VAL A 291 -30.69 9.11 -13.43
C VAL A 291 -30.00 9.04 -14.78
N GLU A 292 -30.73 9.31 -15.86
CA GLU A 292 -30.22 9.32 -17.22
C GLU A 292 -29.11 10.36 -17.42
N GLU A 293 -29.21 11.53 -16.76
CA GLU A 293 -28.16 12.55 -16.80
C GLU A 293 -26.90 12.07 -16.08
N ILE A 294 -27.06 11.41 -14.93
CA ILE A 294 -25.95 10.82 -14.19
C ILE A 294 -25.25 9.75 -15.05
N GLU A 295 -25.99 8.90 -15.73
CA GLU A 295 -25.43 7.87 -16.62
C GLU A 295 -24.67 8.46 -17.81
N ILE A 296 -25.16 9.55 -18.39
CA ILE A 296 -24.45 10.26 -19.46
C ILE A 296 -23.12 10.82 -18.96
N ARG A 297 -23.09 11.40 -17.75
CA ARG A 297 -21.87 11.93 -17.13
C ARG A 297 -20.87 10.82 -16.82
N ILE A 298 -21.33 9.71 -16.25
CA ILE A 298 -20.49 8.53 -15.97
C ILE A 298 -19.82 8.05 -17.27
N ARG A 299 -20.58 7.91 -18.35
CA ARG A 299 -20.02 7.49 -19.66
C ARG A 299 -18.96 8.43 -20.19
N LYS A 300 -19.12 9.75 -20.02
CA LYS A 300 -18.15 10.77 -20.46
C LYS A 300 -16.86 10.77 -19.63
N LEU A 301 -16.94 10.36 -18.38
CA LEU A 301 -15.81 10.35 -17.45
C LEU A 301 -15.06 9.02 -17.41
N LYS A 302 -15.54 8.00 -18.11
CA LYS A 302 -14.90 6.69 -18.14
C LYS A 302 -13.71 6.71 -19.10
N ASP A 303 -12.53 6.41 -18.58
CA ASP A 303 -11.33 6.23 -19.39
C ASP A 303 -11.35 4.89 -20.13
N GLU A 304 -10.85 4.86 -21.37
CA GLU A 304 -10.62 3.63 -22.13
C GLU A 304 -9.43 2.85 -21.57
N ASN A 305 -8.37 3.56 -21.18
CA ASN A 305 -7.22 3.00 -20.49
C ASN A 305 -6.97 3.75 -19.18
N PRO A 306 -7.48 3.25 -18.04
CA PRO A 306 -7.36 3.91 -16.74
C PRO A 306 -5.92 4.15 -16.29
N MET A 307 -5.02 3.22 -16.60
CA MET A 307 -3.62 3.29 -16.17
C MET A 307 -2.88 4.47 -16.80
N LEU A 308 -3.17 4.79 -18.07
CA LEU A 308 -2.52 5.85 -18.84
C LEU A 308 -3.46 7.05 -19.10
N GLY A 309 -4.62 7.07 -18.47
CA GLY A 309 -5.70 8.03 -18.69
C GLY A 309 -5.59 9.32 -17.87
N HIS A 310 -6.74 9.84 -17.49
CA HIS A 310 -6.89 11.10 -16.74
C HIS A 310 -6.77 10.86 -15.23
N ARG A 311 -5.55 10.70 -14.76
CA ARG A 311 -5.19 10.44 -13.36
C ARG A 311 -4.01 11.31 -12.90
N GLY A 312 -3.76 11.32 -11.60
CA GLY A 312 -2.59 11.94 -10.99
C GLY A 312 -2.50 13.44 -11.27
N CYS A 313 -1.32 13.93 -11.61
CA CYS A 313 -1.10 15.34 -11.93
C CYS A 313 -1.99 15.86 -13.05
N ARG A 314 -2.38 15.02 -14.02
CA ARG A 314 -3.29 15.39 -15.11
C ARG A 314 -4.67 15.79 -14.58
N LEU A 315 -5.12 15.06 -13.53
CA LEU A 315 -6.35 15.41 -12.81
C LEU A 315 -6.20 16.73 -12.08
N GLY A 316 -5.05 16.93 -11.40
CA GLY A 316 -4.73 18.20 -10.74
C GLY A 316 -4.66 19.39 -11.69
N VAL A 317 -4.14 19.22 -12.91
CA VAL A 317 -4.13 20.26 -13.95
C VAL A 317 -5.55 20.60 -14.43
N SER A 318 -6.40 19.59 -14.58
CA SER A 318 -7.79 19.80 -15.04
C SER A 318 -8.73 20.33 -13.96
N TYR A 319 -8.45 20.02 -12.70
CA TYR A 319 -9.24 20.40 -11.51
C TYR A 319 -8.30 20.89 -10.40
N PRO A 320 -7.60 22.02 -10.59
CA PRO A 320 -6.60 22.51 -9.63
C PRO A 320 -7.18 22.78 -8.25
N GLU A 321 -8.47 23.11 -8.17
CA GLU A 321 -9.20 23.29 -6.91
C GLU A 321 -9.18 22.05 -6.01
N LEU A 322 -9.05 20.85 -6.58
CA LEU A 322 -8.96 19.60 -5.81
C LEU A 322 -7.61 19.49 -5.09
N TYR A 323 -6.52 19.76 -5.80
CA TYR A 323 -5.17 19.69 -5.22
C TYR A 323 -4.89 20.85 -4.26
N ARG A 324 -5.40 22.06 -4.55
CA ARG A 324 -5.41 23.19 -3.62
C ARG A 324 -6.10 22.82 -2.31
N MET A 325 -7.30 22.23 -2.40
CA MET A 325 -8.06 21.78 -1.23
C MET A 325 -7.30 20.74 -0.41
N GLN A 326 -6.67 19.77 -1.07
CA GLN A 326 -5.89 18.73 -0.37
C GLN A 326 -4.67 19.35 0.34
N GLY A 327 -3.92 20.23 -0.32
CA GLY A 327 -2.80 20.96 0.27
C GLY A 327 -3.23 21.77 1.50
N LYS A 328 -4.32 22.54 1.38
CA LYS A 328 -4.91 23.28 2.50
C LYS A 328 -5.32 22.36 3.66
N ALA A 329 -5.97 21.24 3.38
CA ALA A 329 -6.42 20.28 4.40
C ALA A 329 -5.25 19.66 5.18
N ILE A 330 -4.16 19.31 4.48
CA ILE A 330 -2.93 18.79 5.10
C ILE A 330 -2.33 19.85 6.03
N MET A 331 -2.18 21.10 5.55
CA MET A 331 -1.51 22.13 6.30
C MET A 331 -2.35 22.68 7.45
N GLU A 332 -3.67 22.74 7.33
CA GLU A 332 -4.57 23.12 8.43
C GLU A 332 -4.57 22.03 9.53
N ALA A 333 -4.55 20.73 9.16
CA ALA A 333 -4.40 19.65 10.12
C ALA A 333 -3.03 19.70 10.83
N ALA A 334 -1.96 20.01 10.11
CA ALA A 334 -0.62 20.17 10.67
C ALA A 334 -0.56 21.36 11.64
N TYR A 335 -1.21 22.47 11.30
CA TYR A 335 -1.32 23.62 12.20
C TYR A 335 -2.10 23.28 13.48
N GLU A 336 -3.23 22.58 13.38
CA GLU A 336 -3.99 22.15 14.56
C GLU A 336 -3.18 21.22 15.47
N CYS A 337 -2.36 20.33 14.90
CA CYS A 337 -1.41 19.50 15.65
C CYS A 337 -0.35 20.35 16.36
N SER A 338 0.25 21.33 15.68
CA SER A 338 1.28 22.19 16.26
C SER A 338 0.74 22.99 17.47
N LYS A 339 -0.51 23.44 17.42
CA LYS A 339 -1.20 24.11 18.54
C LYS A 339 -1.38 23.19 19.75
N LYS A 340 -1.43 21.89 19.55
CA LYS A 340 -1.46 20.87 20.63
C LYS A 340 -0.07 20.51 21.13
N GLY A 341 1.00 21.14 20.61
CA GLY A 341 2.40 20.83 20.94
C GLY A 341 2.97 19.61 20.26
N ILE A 342 2.27 19.08 19.24
CA ILE A 342 2.70 17.92 18.44
C ILE A 342 3.62 18.41 17.33
N LYS A 343 4.79 17.82 17.21
CA LYS A 343 5.73 18.12 16.11
C LYS A 343 5.27 17.46 14.83
N VAL A 344 5.17 18.23 13.77
CA VAL A 344 4.69 17.75 12.46
C VAL A 344 5.68 18.09 11.35
N HIS A 345 5.87 17.14 10.45
CA HIS A 345 6.73 17.29 9.27
C HIS A 345 5.99 16.76 8.03
N PRO A 346 4.98 17.51 7.52
CA PRO A 346 4.22 17.10 6.37
C PRO A 346 5.04 17.22 5.08
N GLU A 347 4.96 16.19 4.25
CA GLU A 347 5.50 16.13 2.90
C GLU A 347 4.33 15.95 1.92
N ILE A 348 4.14 16.87 0.97
CA ILE A 348 3.09 16.83 -0.05
C ILE A 348 3.68 16.26 -1.33
N MET A 349 3.11 15.17 -1.85
CA MET A 349 3.62 14.48 -3.02
C MET A 349 2.65 14.53 -4.20
N ILE A 350 3.09 15.11 -5.31
CA ILE A 350 2.34 15.15 -6.57
C ILE A 350 2.66 13.89 -7.37
N PRO A 351 1.63 13.03 -7.68
CA PRO A 351 1.85 11.79 -8.42
C PRO A 351 1.87 11.99 -9.94
N PHE A 352 2.44 11.02 -10.66
CA PHE A 352 2.28 10.82 -12.09
C PHE A 352 2.84 11.93 -13.00
N ILE A 353 3.90 12.62 -12.55
CA ILE A 353 4.56 13.68 -13.32
C ILE A 353 5.34 13.10 -14.49
N MET A 354 5.18 13.68 -15.68
CA MET A 354 5.98 13.36 -16.86
C MET A 354 6.78 14.55 -17.41
N GLU A 355 6.48 15.77 -16.94
CA GLU A 355 7.03 17.02 -17.43
C GLU A 355 7.25 18.01 -16.28
N ALA A 356 8.39 18.70 -16.23
CA ALA A 356 8.72 19.65 -15.16
C ALA A 356 7.67 20.75 -15.01
N LYS A 357 7.08 21.21 -16.12
CA LYS A 357 6.03 22.23 -16.12
C LYS A 357 4.73 21.81 -15.42
N GLU A 358 4.40 20.50 -15.41
CA GLU A 358 3.26 19.98 -14.63
C GLU A 358 3.51 20.19 -13.14
N LEU A 359 4.72 19.85 -12.68
CA LEU A 359 5.10 20.02 -11.28
C LEU A 359 5.14 21.49 -10.89
N ALA A 360 5.80 22.33 -11.69
CA ALA A 360 5.89 23.76 -11.46
C ALA A 360 4.52 24.44 -11.36
N TYR A 361 3.60 24.11 -12.27
CA TYR A 361 2.24 24.61 -12.27
C TYR A 361 1.47 24.20 -11.01
N LEU A 362 1.45 22.91 -10.71
CA LEU A 362 0.69 22.38 -9.56
C LEU A 362 1.29 22.81 -8.22
N LYS A 363 2.63 22.89 -8.12
CA LYS A 363 3.31 23.43 -6.95
C LYS A 363 2.84 24.84 -6.68
N LYS A 364 2.85 25.72 -7.67
CA LYS A 364 2.39 27.09 -7.56
C LYS A 364 0.92 27.18 -7.07
N GLU A 365 0.04 26.38 -7.69
CA GLU A 365 -1.38 26.34 -7.32
C GLU A 365 -1.61 25.94 -5.86
N ILE A 366 -0.84 24.97 -5.38
CA ILE A 366 -0.94 24.45 -4.01
C ILE A 366 -0.32 25.46 -3.01
N GLU A 367 0.86 25.99 -3.32
CA GLU A 367 1.57 26.93 -2.46
C GLU A 367 0.79 28.23 -2.30
N GLU A 368 0.15 28.76 -3.36
CA GLU A 368 -0.73 29.93 -3.26
C GLU A 368 -1.88 29.71 -2.28
N GLU A 369 -2.53 28.55 -2.28
CA GLU A 369 -3.61 28.24 -1.33
C GLU A 369 -3.11 28.07 0.10
N ILE A 370 -1.91 27.49 0.27
CA ILE A 370 -1.25 27.33 1.58
C ILE A 370 -0.84 28.71 2.13
N GLU A 371 -0.33 29.61 1.31
CA GLU A 371 0.02 30.97 1.71
C GLU A 371 -1.21 31.74 2.19
N ILE A 372 -2.34 31.65 1.47
CA ILE A 372 -3.62 32.25 1.91
C ILE A 372 -4.00 31.71 3.30
N LEU A 373 -3.88 30.39 3.52
CA LEU A 373 -4.14 29.78 4.83
C LEU A 373 -3.22 30.37 5.91
N PHE A 374 -1.91 30.48 5.64
CA PHE A 374 -0.96 31.01 6.61
C PHE A 374 -1.20 32.50 6.94
N GLU A 375 -1.64 33.28 5.97
CA GLU A 375 -2.09 34.67 6.20
C GLU A 375 -3.35 34.72 7.08
N GLU A 376 -4.32 33.82 6.84
CA GLU A 376 -5.55 33.71 7.64
C GLU A 376 -5.28 33.32 9.10
N ILE A 377 -4.36 32.39 9.34
CA ILE A 377 -4.06 31.88 10.69
C ILE A 377 -2.95 32.66 11.42
N GLY A 378 -2.16 33.48 10.71
CA GLY A 378 -1.07 34.29 11.25
C GLY A 378 0.18 33.50 11.71
N GLU A 379 0.32 32.22 11.31
CA GLU A 379 1.43 31.34 11.68
C GLU A 379 1.79 30.41 10.54
N ARG A 380 3.06 30.04 10.41
CA ARG A 380 3.56 29.14 9.36
C ARG A 380 3.97 27.80 9.94
N VAL A 381 3.63 26.74 9.22
CA VAL A 381 4.11 25.38 9.48
C VAL A 381 5.03 24.99 8.33
N GLU A 382 6.22 24.48 8.66
CA GLU A 382 7.16 24.01 7.64
C GLU A 382 6.65 22.74 6.96
N TYR A 383 6.83 22.65 5.66
CA TYR A 383 6.47 21.48 4.85
C TYR A 383 7.44 21.31 3.67
N LYS A 384 7.41 20.15 3.04
CA LYS A 384 8.10 19.89 1.77
C LYS A 384 7.08 19.56 0.69
N LEU A 385 7.35 19.98 -0.54
CA LEU A 385 6.57 19.61 -1.70
C LEU A 385 7.45 18.93 -2.74
N GLY A 386 7.15 17.68 -3.04
CA GLY A 386 7.90 16.87 -3.98
C GLY A 386 7.01 16.06 -4.92
N THR A 387 7.59 15.10 -5.59
CA THR A 387 6.88 14.32 -6.59
C THR A 387 7.21 12.84 -6.56
N MET A 388 6.30 12.04 -7.13
CA MET A 388 6.53 10.64 -7.42
C MET A 388 7.17 10.48 -8.80
N ILE A 389 8.33 9.81 -8.85
CA ILE A 389 8.98 9.42 -10.10
C ILE A 389 8.55 8.00 -10.42
N GLU A 390 7.64 7.87 -11.38
CA GLU A 390 6.99 6.60 -11.70
C GLU A 390 6.71 6.40 -13.20
N ILE A 391 7.06 7.41 -14.01
CA ILE A 391 6.97 7.37 -15.47
C ILE A 391 8.38 7.36 -16.05
N PRO A 392 8.71 6.48 -17.02
CA PRO A 392 10.06 6.43 -17.62
C PRO A 392 10.54 7.79 -18.15
N ARG A 393 9.66 8.60 -18.74
CA ARG A 393 9.99 9.96 -19.18
C ARG A 393 10.47 10.85 -18.01
N ALA A 394 9.84 10.74 -16.84
CA ALA A 394 10.24 11.51 -15.66
C ALA A 394 11.65 11.12 -15.18
N CYS A 395 12.05 9.85 -15.33
CA CYS A 395 13.41 9.41 -15.02
C CYS A 395 14.45 10.07 -15.96
N LEU A 396 14.10 10.25 -17.24
CA LEU A 396 14.97 10.87 -18.24
C LEU A 396 15.11 12.39 -18.07
N LEU A 397 14.08 13.06 -17.55
CA LEU A 397 14.00 14.51 -17.34
C LEU A 397 14.12 14.87 -15.85
N ALA A 398 14.76 14.04 -15.05
CA ALA A 398 14.83 14.19 -13.61
C ALA A 398 15.62 15.44 -13.17
N ASP A 399 16.54 15.93 -13.97
CA ASP A 399 17.24 17.20 -13.79
C ASP A 399 16.26 18.39 -13.81
N GLU A 400 15.43 18.50 -14.84
CA GLU A 400 14.45 19.57 -14.96
C GLU A 400 13.38 19.50 -13.84
N ILE A 401 12.95 18.28 -13.50
CA ILE A 401 11.94 18.06 -12.45
C ILE A 401 12.51 18.38 -11.06
N ALA A 402 13.80 18.10 -10.81
CA ALA A 402 14.45 18.35 -9.53
C ALA A 402 14.52 19.84 -9.16
N GLU A 403 14.55 20.75 -10.14
CA GLU A 403 14.51 22.20 -9.89
C GLU A 403 13.25 22.62 -9.10
N HIS A 404 12.16 21.88 -9.24
CA HIS A 404 10.86 22.21 -8.64
C HIS A 404 10.46 21.30 -7.47
N ALA A 405 11.23 20.26 -7.14
CA ALA A 405 10.90 19.30 -6.10
C ALA A 405 11.80 19.40 -4.87
N ASP A 406 11.27 19.22 -3.66
CA ASP A 406 12.05 19.12 -2.43
C ASP A 406 12.49 17.67 -2.16
N PHE A 407 11.79 16.71 -2.75
CA PHE A 407 12.11 15.29 -2.69
C PHE A 407 11.57 14.54 -3.91
N PHE A 408 12.18 13.39 -4.19
CA PHE A 408 11.66 12.37 -5.09
C PHE A 408 11.29 11.12 -4.32
N SER A 409 10.13 10.54 -4.63
CA SER A 409 9.74 9.22 -4.19
C SER A 409 9.49 8.32 -5.41
N PHE A 410 10.27 7.24 -5.56
CA PHE A 410 10.09 6.35 -6.70
C PHE A 410 8.87 5.46 -6.52
N GLY A 411 7.87 5.62 -7.39
CA GLY A 411 6.70 4.75 -7.53
C GLY A 411 7.02 3.54 -8.40
N THR A 412 7.79 2.59 -7.85
CA THR A 412 8.36 1.49 -8.62
C THR A 412 7.33 0.53 -9.20
N ASN A 413 6.09 0.52 -8.72
CA ASN A 413 5.02 -0.29 -9.31
C ASN A 413 4.66 0.21 -10.72
N ASP A 414 4.31 1.50 -10.85
CA ASP A 414 3.97 2.12 -12.13
C ASP A 414 5.20 2.19 -13.04
N LEU A 415 6.37 2.49 -12.49
CA LEU A 415 7.62 2.49 -13.25
C LEU A 415 7.91 1.12 -13.86
N THR A 416 7.68 0.03 -13.14
CA THR A 416 7.80 -1.35 -13.64
C THR A 416 6.78 -1.61 -14.74
N GLN A 417 5.51 -1.30 -14.51
CA GLN A 417 4.44 -1.49 -15.49
C GLN A 417 4.77 -0.80 -16.82
N MET A 418 5.18 0.46 -16.76
CA MET A 418 5.43 1.26 -17.96
C MET A 418 6.73 0.90 -18.67
N SER A 419 7.79 0.57 -17.92
CA SER A 419 9.07 0.20 -18.52
C SER A 419 9.05 -1.18 -19.17
N MET A 420 8.21 -2.08 -18.66
CA MET A 420 8.07 -3.45 -19.18
C MET A 420 6.86 -3.61 -20.12
N GLY A 421 5.98 -2.61 -20.20
CA GLY A 421 4.73 -2.71 -20.96
C GLY A 421 3.77 -3.77 -20.38
N LEU A 422 3.78 -3.96 -19.05
CA LEU A 422 2.99 -4.97 -18.35
C LEU A 422 1.91 -4.31 -17.49
N SER A 423 0.68 -4.78 -17.58
CA SER A 423 -0.33 -4.53 -16.57
C SER A 423 -0.11 -5.47 -15.39
N ARG A 424 -0.05 -4.94 -14.16
CA ARG A 424 0.09 -5.75 -12.95
C ARG A 424 -1.03 -6.79 -12.83
N ASP A 425 -2.25 -6.39 -13.16
CA ASP A 425 -3.43 -7.23 -13.01
C ASP A 425 -3.57 -8.28 -14.13
N ASP A 426 -3.12 -7.95 -15.35
CA ASP A 426 -3.25 -8.83 -16.50
C ASP A 426 -2.04 -9.72 -16.75
N SER A 427 -0.85 -9.33 -16.28
CA SER A 427 0.40 -10.05 -16.55
C SER A 427 0.42 -11.46 -15.97
N VAL A 428 -0.29 -11.71 -14.90
CA VAL A 428 -0.41 -13.05 -14.27
C VAL A 428 -0.90 -14.09 -15.28
N LYS A 429 -1.75 -13.71 -16.24
CA LYS A 429 -2.35 -14.61 -17.23
C LYS A 429 -1.34 -15.26 -18.19
N PHE A 430 -0.17 -14.64 -18.38
CA PHE A 430 0.84 -15.10 -19.35
C PHE A 430 2.26 -15.22 -18.76
N LEU A 431 2.55 -14.62 -17.61
CA LEU A 431 3.88 -14.72 -17.00
C LEU A 431 4.24 -16.16 -16.57
N ASP A 432 3.25 -16.99 -16.27
CA ASP A 432 3.49 -18.40 -15.98
C ASP A 432 4.01 -19.13 -17.22
N ASP A 433 3.45 -18.88 -18.40
CA ASP A 433 3.95 -19.41 -19.67
C ASP A 433 5.40 -18.95 -19.95
N TYR A 434 5.73 -17.71 -19.61
CA TYR A 434 7.08 -17.15 -19.77
C TYR A 434 8.07 -17.84 -18.84
N ARG A 435 7.66 -18.21 -17.62
CA ARG A 435 8.50 -18.94 -16.67
C ARG A 435 8.72 -20.39 -17.13
N GLU A 436 7.65 -21.07 -17.53
CA GLU A 436 7.74 -22.44 -18.04
C GLU A 436 8.66 -22.56 -19.26
N LYS A 437 8.69 -21.53 -20.11
CA LYS A 437 9.55 -21.47 -21.30
C LYS A 437 10.94 -20.89 -21.03
N GLY A 438 11.26 -20.54 -19.76
CA GLY A 438 12.55 -19.94 -19.40
C GLY A 438 12.81 -18.56 -19.99
N ILE A 439 11.78 -17.84 -20.43
CA ILE A 439 11.88 -16.48 -20.99
C ILE A 439 12.05 -15.45 -19.89
N TRP A 440 11.37 -15.65 -18.75
CA TRP A 440 11.39 -14.77 -17.61
C TRP A 440 11.55 -15.55 -16.31
N GLU A 441 12.44 -15.07 -15.44
CA GLU A 441 12.62 -15.60 -14.10
C GLU A 441 12.21 -14.56 -13.05
N GLY A 442 11.49 -15.00 -12.02
CA GLY A 442 11.10 -14.14 -10.90
C GLY A 442 9.76 -13.41 -11.08
N GLU A 443 9.52 -12.47 -10.19
CA GLU A 443 8.28 -11.70 -10.08
C GLU A 443 8.61 -10.20 -10.13
N PRO A 444 8.34 -9.50 -11.26
CA PRO A 444 8.80 -8.13 -11.47
C PRO A 444 8.14 -7.10 -10.53
N PHE A 445 6.99 -7.45 -9.93
CA PHE A 445 6.28 -6.60 -8.96
C PHE A 445 6.64 -6.91 -7.51
N TYR A 446 7.47 -7.94 -7.26
CA TYR A 446 7.95 -8.30 -5.92
C TYR A 446 9.39 -7.83 -5.69
N SER A 447 10.30 -8.19 -6.59
CA SER A 447 11.70 -7.73 -6.57
C SER A 447 11.97 -6.82 -7.77
N ILE A 448 12.70 -5.73 -7.54
CA ILE A 448 12.97 -4.73 -8.58
C ILE A 448 13.74 -5.35 -9.76
N ASP A 449 13.29 -5.06 -10.97
CA ASP A 449 13.99 -5.52 -12.17
C ASP A 449 15.36 -4.86 -12.32
N THR A 450 16.39 -5.71 -12.34
CA THR A 450 17.79 -5.28 -12.43
C THR A 450 18.25 -4.91 -13.84
N LYS A 451 17.45 -5.18 -14.88
CA LYS A 451 17.82 -4.97 -16.28
C LYS A 451 17.31 -3.66 -16.87
N SER A 452 16.12 -3.20 -16.45
CA SER A 452 15.48 -1.99 -16.98
C SER A 452 15.14 -0.98 -15.88
N VAL A 453 14.35 -1.35 -14.87
CA VAL A 453 13.85 -0.41 -13.84
C VAL A 453 15.01 0.21 -13.06
N THR A 454 15.98 -0.60 -12.62
CA THR A 454 17.16 -0.09 -11.92
C THR A 454 18.00 0.87 -12.76
N LYS A 455 18.04 0.68 -14.08
CA LYS A 455 18.73 1.62 -14.98
C LYS A 455 17.99 2.96 -15.07
N LEU A 456 16.66 2.94 -15.17
CA LEU A 456 15.87 4.17 -15.16
C LEU A 456 16.04 4.93 -13.84
N VAL A 457 16.02 4.22 -12.71
CA VAL A 457 16.28 4.81 -11.40
C VAL A 457 17.68 5.46 -11.37
N LYS A 458 18.72 4.78 -11.83
CA LYS A 458 20.07 5.34 -11.87
C LYS A 458 20.16 6.58 -12.77
N ILE A 459 19.57 6.54 -13.97
CA ILE A 459 19.52 7.71 -14.86
C ILE A 459 18.87 8.89 -14.13
N ALA A 460 17.77 8.67 -13.43
CA ALA A 460 17.11 9.74 -12.69
C ALA A 460 17.99 10.32 -11.57
N LEU A 461 18.72 9.48 -10.84
CA LEU A 461 19.64 9.92 -9.78
C LEU A 461 20.83 10.69 -10.37
N ASP A 462 21.43 10.17 -11.44
CA ASP A 462 22.59 10.77 -12.12
C ASP A 462 22.24 12.13 -12.74
N ASN A 463 21.01 12.31 -13.20
CA ASN A 463 20.51 13.58 -13.74
C ASN A 463 20.13 14.57 -12.63
N ALA A 464 19.38 14.13 -11.59
CA ALA A 464 18.83 15.03 -10.57
C ALA A 464 19.86 15.52 -9.54
N LYS A 465 20.76 14.64 -9.06
CA LYS A 465 21.71 14.97 -7.98
C LYS A 465 22.72 16.07 -8.34
N PRO A 466 23.25 16.20 -9.56
CA PRO A 466 24.08 17.34 -9.94
C PRO A 466 23.37 18.69 -9.88
N VAL A 467 22.06 18.72 -10.19
CA VAL A 467 21.21 19.92 -10.15
C VAL A 467 20.81 20.27 -8.72
N LYS A 468 20.41 19.27 -7.94
CA LYS A 468 19.97 19.43 -6.54
C LYS A 468 20.65 18.38 -5.64
N PRO A 469 21.88 18.65 -5.14
CA PRO A 469 22.64 17.67 -4.34
C PRO A 469 21.95 17.22 -3.05
N ASP A 470 21.16 18.09 -2.44
CA ASP A 470 20.38 17.87 -1.20
C ASP A 470 19.00 17.29 -1.44
N LEU A 471 18.62 16.98 -2.69
CA LEU A 471 17.34 16.36 -3.02
C LEU A 471 17.17 15.05 -2.26
N LYS A 472 16.13 14.97 -1.43
CA LYS A 472 15.79 13.75 -0.66
C LYS A 472 15.24 12.68 -1.60
N ILE A 473 15.76 11.47 -1.52
CA ILE A 473 15.39 10.36 -2.41
C ILE A 473 14.77 9.22 -1.61
N GLY A 474 13.57 8.81 -1.98
CA GLY A 474 12.90 7.67 -1.39
C GLY A 474 12.24 6.75 -2.38
N VAL A 475 11.70 5.64 -1.88
CA VAL A 475 10.89 4.69 -2.64
C VAL A 475 9.66 4.30 -1.84
N CYS A 476 8.52 4.19 -2.50
CA CYS A 476 7.25 3.83 -1.86
C CYS A 476 6.51 2.68 -2.56
N GLY A 477 7.05 2.12 -3.63
CA GLY A 477 6.52 0.92 -4.27
C GLY A 477 6.71 -0.35 -3.44
N GLU A 478 6.09 -1.45 -3.85
CA GLU A 478 6.17 -2.75 -3.16
C GLU A 478 7.61 -3.25 -2.95
N HIS A 479 8.53 -2.85 -3.82
CA HIS A 479 9.95 -3.17 -3.75
C HIS A 479 10.64 -2.62 -2.48
N GLY A 480 10.08 -1.57 -1.84
CA GLY A 480 10.57 -1.04 -0.58
C GLY A 480 10.53 -2.02 0.59
N GLY A 481 9.79 -3.12 0.47
CA GLY A 481 9.73 -4.19 1.47
C GLY A 481 10.50 -5.47 1.09
N ASP A 482 11.13 -5.53 -0.08
CA ASP A 482 11.90 -6.69 -0.54
C ASP A 482 13.39 -6.56 -0.19
N PRO A 483 13.99 -7.51 0.55
CA PRO A 483 15.39 -7.44 0.97
C PRO A 483 16.39 -7.24 -0.17
N LYS A 484 16.17 -7.86 -1.35
CA LYS A 484 17.06 -7.70 -2.51
C LYS A 484 16.97 -6.31 -3.12
N SER A 485 15.77 -5.78 -3.19
CA SER A 485 15.51 -4.42 -3.68
C SER A 485 16.06 -3.37 -2.71
N ILE A 486 15.95 -3.62 -1.39
CA ILE A 486 16.51 -2.74 -0.33
C ILE A 486 18.03 -2.62 -0.48
N GLU A 487 18.74 -3.70 -0.79
CA GLU A 487 20.18 -3.67 -1.06
C GLU A 487 20.52 -2.76 -2.25
N PHE A 488 19.73 -2.79 -3.32
CA PHE A 488 19.89 -1.86 -4.45
C PHE A 488 19.67 -0.40 -4.02
N PHE A 489 18.65 -0.10 -3.22
CA PHE A 489 18.38 1.26 -2.75
C PHE A 489 19.49 1.79 -1.84
N GLU A 490 20.00 0.97 -0.90
CA GLU A 490 21.13 1.34 -0.05
C GLU A 490 22.40 1.62 -0.86
N ASN A 491 22.70 0.77 -1.84
CA ASN A 491 23.88 0.94 -2.71
C ASN A 491 23.81 2.20 -3.60
N ASN A 492 22.60 2.74 -3.82
CA ASN A 492 22.39 3.97 -4.58
C ASN A 492 22.03 5.18 -3.67
N ASN A 493 22.36 5.10 -2.37
CA ASN A 493 22.24 6.19 -1.39
C ASN A 493 20.83 6.78 -1.25
N PHE A 494 19.79 5.95 -1.31
CA PHE A 494 18.45 6.39 -0.97
C PHE A 494 18.39 6.86 0.49
N ASP A 495 17.58 7.89 0.76
CA ASP A 495 17.39 8.42 2.11
C ASP A 495 16.37 7.60 2.89
N TYR A 496 15.33 7.10 2.21
CA TYR A 496 14.33 6.24 2.83
C TYR A 496 13.72 5.21 1.88
N ILE A 497 13.24 4.12 2.48
CA ILE A 497 12.33 3.15 1.86
C ILE A 497 11.00 3.17 2.59
N SER A 498 9.92 2.79 1.91
CA SER A 498 8.59 2.69 2.51
C SER A 498 7.92 1.38 2.10
N CYS A 499 7.31 0.71 3.08
CA CYS A 499 6.63 -0.56 2.88
C CYS A 499 5.41 -0.70 3.79
N SER A 500 4.60 -1.76 3.60
CA SER A 500 3.46 -2.03 4.49
C SER A 500 3.92 -2.22 5.95
N PRO A 501 3.10 -1.88 6.95
CA PRO A 501 3.47 -1.94 8.37
C PRO A 501 4.07 -3.28 8.79
N PHE A 502 3.50 -4.40 8.34
CA PHE A 502 3.99 -5.74 8.69
C PHE A 502 5.38 -6.10 8.13
N ARG A 503 5.86 -5.36 7.13
CA ARG A 503 7.19 -5.53 6.56
C ARG A 503 8.27 -4.69 7.23
N ILE A 504 7.91 -3.75 8.09
CA ILE A 504 8.84 -2.81 8.74
C ILE A 504 10.01 -3.54 9.44
N PRO A 505 9.80 -4.53 10.33
CA PRO A 505 10.91 -5.18 10.99
C PRO A 505 11.85 -5.91 10.03
N THR A 506 11.31 -6.56 9.00
CA THR A 506 12.10 -7.21 7.94
C THR A 506 12.89 -6.19 7.13
N ALA A 507 12.29 -5.06 6.80
CA ALA A 507 12.93 -3.98 6.06
C ALA A 507 14.05 -3.29 6.88
N ILE A 508 13.85 -3.10 8.18
CA ILE A 508 14.87 -2.58 9.09
C ILE A 508 16.09 -3.51 9.10
N LEU A 509 15.87 -4.82 9.25
CA LEU A 509 16.95 -5.81 9.22
C LEU A 509 17.68 -5.81 7.87
N ALA A 510 16.94 -5.82 6.77
CA ALA A 510 17.52 -5.80 5.43
C ALA A 510 18.33 -4.52 5.15
N ALA A 511 17.85 -3.35 5.57
CA ALA A 511 18.55 -2.08 5.43
C ALA A 511 19.86 -2.07 6.24
N ALA A 512 19.84 -2.58 7.48
CA ALA A 512 21.04 -2.72 8.30
C ALA A 512 22.06 -3.68 7.66
N GLN A 513 21.60 -4.82 7.14
CA GLN A 513 22.48 -5.77 6.44
C GLN A 513 23.09 -5.18 5.18
N ALA A 514 22.31 -4.46 4.39
CA ALA A 514 22.79 -3.80 3.17
C ALA A 514 23.86 -2.77 3.50
N TYR A 515 23.65 -1.95 4.52
CA TYR A 515 24.64 -0.99 5.02
C TYR A 515 25.93 -1.66 5.49
N LEU A 516 25.83 -2.66 6.35
CA LEU A 516 26.99 -3.40 6.87
C LEU A 516 27.80 -4.15 5.79
N ARG A 517 27.15 -4.57 4.70
CA ARG A 517 27.85 -5.18 3.55
C ARG A 517 28.55 -4.15 2.69
N LYS A 518 28.00 -2.95 2.58
CA LYS A 518 28.57 -1.83 1.81
C LYS A 518 29.83 -1.27 2.47
N GLU A 519 29.87 -1.23 3.82
CA GLU A 519 31.01 -0.72 4.59
C GLU A 519 32.18 -1.72 4.68
N LYS A 520 31.98 -2.99 4.34
CA LYS A 520 33.04 -4.02 4.24
C LYS A 520 33.70 -4.04 2.87
#